data_e36112c0fb2e3e1e845b6e36c48fa0f9
#
_entry.id   e36112c0fb2e3e1e845b6e36c48fa0f9
#
_cell.length_a   1.000
_cell.length_b   1.000
_cell.length_c   1.000
_cell.angle_alpha   90.00
_cell.angle_beta   90.00
_cell.angle_gamma   90.00
#
_symmetry.space_group_name_H-M   'P 1'
#
loop_
_entity.id
_entity.type
_entity.pdbx_description
1 polymer ?
#
loop_
_entity_poly.entity_id
_entity_poly.type
_entity_poly.pdbx_seq_one_letter_code
_entity_poly.pdbx_strand_id
1 'polypeptide(L)'
;MQYFYRAHAAPESVLSAAERYFGERGLAVQRGAGHHARYVGLLGTVDLNVEIEGGHYVRVTLATRDTSRSELDDVAKRFLTEFHAIEEPGHAARGAY
;
A
#
# COMPACT_ATOMS: atom_id res chain seq x y z
N MET A 1 -8.84 -7.78 6.27
CA MET A 1 -8.85 -7.88 4.78
C MET A 1 -7.45 -7.85 4.24
N GLN A 2 -7.25 -8.49 3.11
CA GLN A 2 -5.95 -8.57 2.47
C GLN A 2 -6.09 -8.23 0.99
N TYR A 3 -5.17 -7.41 0.49
CA TYR A 3 -5.18 -6.97 -0.90
C TYR A 3 -3.80 -7.21 -1.51
N PHE A 4 -3.79 -7.59 -2.78
CA PHE A 4 -2.56 -7.82 -3.53
C PHE A 4 -2.48 -6.91 -4.73
N TYR A 5 -1.28 -6.46 -5.04
CA TYR A 5 -1.04 -5.66 -6.22
C TYR A 5 0.37 -5.97 -6.73
N ARG A 6 0.52 -6.16 -8.03
CA ARG A 6 1.82 -6.34 -8.65
C ARG A 6 2.25 -5.04 -9.32
N ALA A 7 3.45 -4.61 -9.01
CA ALA A 7 3.96 -3.34 -9.49
C ALA A 7 5.31 -3.49 -10.15
N HIS A 8 5.60 -2.61 -11.09
CA HIS A 8 6.92 -2.47 -11.70
C HIS A 8 7.65 -1.33 -10.99
N ALA A 9 8.02 -1.53 -9.77
CA ALA A 9 8.65 -0.49 -8.97
C ALA A 9 9.62 -1.10 -7.99
N ALA A 10 10.60 -0.33 -7.58
CA ALA A 10 11.50 -0.77 -6.52
C ALA A 10 10.72 -0.83 -5.20
N PRO A 11 11.02 -1.81 -4.32
CA PRO A 11 10.33 -1.90 -3.03
C PRO A 11 10.35 -0.60 -2.23
N GLU A 12 11.47 0.11 -2.24
CA GLU A 12 11.56 1.37 -1.49
C GLU A 12 10.67 2.45 -2.07
N SER A 13 10.41 2.43 -3.37
CA SER A 13 9.47 3.37 -3.98
C SER A 13 8.04 3.13 -3.48
N VAL A 14 7.66 1.86 -3.35
CA VAL A 14 6.35 1.50 -2.81
C VAL A 14 6.23 1.96 -1.37
N LEU A 15 7.26 1.66 -0.56
CA LEU A 15 7.25 2.02 0.85
C LEU A 15 7.21 3.53 1.06
N SER A 16 7.97 4.29 0.26
CA SER A 16 7.96 5.75 0.35
C SER A 16 6.61 6.33 -0.02
N ALA A 17 6.00 5.82 -1.08
CA ALA A 17 4.68 6.27 -1.50
C ALA A 17 3.63 5.97 -0.44
N ALA A 18 3.71 4.77 0.16
CA ALA A 18 2.78 4.37 1.20
C ALA A 18 2.94 5.24 2.46
N GLU A 19 4.19 5.52 2.84
CA GLU A 19 4.46 6.35 3.99
C GLU A 19 3.84 7.74 3.84
N ARG A 20 3.96 8.32 2.65
CA ARG A 20 3.35 9.61 2.35
C ARG A 20 1.83 9.52 2.37
N TYR A 21 1.29 8.54 1.66
CA TYR A 21 -0.15 8.38 1.53
C TYR A 21 -0.84 8.16 2.88
N PHE A 22 -0.36 7.19 3.64
CA PHE A 22 -0.98 6.88 4.94
C PHE A 22 -0.66 7.95 5.98
N GLY A 23 0.51 8.57 5.90
CA GLY A 23 0.87 9.67 6.78
C GLY A 23 -0.06 10.86 6.62
N GLU A 24 -0.42 11.20 5.39
CA GLU A 24 -1.36 12.29 5.11
C GLU A 24 -2.76 12.00 5.67
N ARG A 25 -3.05 10.74 5.91
CA ARG A 25 -4.34 10.32 6.47
C ARG A 25 -4.28 10.03 7.95
N GLY A 26 -3.21 10.47 8.60
CA GLY A 26 -3.11 10.40 10.04
C GLY A 26 -2.60 9.09 10.62
N LEU A 27 -2.05 8.21 9.79
CA LEU A 27 -1.46 6.98 10.29
C LEU A 27 0.04 7.15 10.49
N ALA A 28 0.53 6.69 11.63
CA ALA A 28 1.95 6.75 11.95
C ALA A 28 2.66 5.51 11.40
N VAL A 29 3.81 5.72 10.78
CA VAL A 29 4.58 4.63 10.19
C VAL A 29 5.48 3.96 11.22
N GLN A 30 5.53 2.62 11.16
CA GLN A 30 6.49 1.82 11.91
C GLN A 30 7.17 0.90 10.91
N ARG A 31 8.43 1.20 10.59
CA ARG A 31 9.17 0.39 9.62
C ARG A 31 9.63 -0.90 10.26
N GLY A 32 9.36 -2.01 9.59
CA GLY A 32 9.83 -3.30 10.02
C GLY A 32 11.12 -3.69 9.31
N ALA A 33 11.54 -4.93 9.49
CA ALA A 33 12.71 -5.47 8.83
C ALA A 33 12.40 -5.68 7.34
N GLY A 34 13.42 -5.54 6.50
CA GLY A 34 13.26 -5.75 5.07
C GLY A 34 12.32 -4.73 4.44
N HIS A 35 11.38 -5.21 3.63
CA HIS A 35 10.43 -4.34 2.93
C HIS A 35 9.05 -4.44 3.54
N HIS A 36 8.98 -4.27 4.84
CA HIS A 36 7.74 -4.34 5.61
C HIS A 36 7.55 -3.06 6.39
N ALA A 37 6.30 -2.60 6.47
CA ALA A 37 5.94 -1.43 7.27
C ALA A 37 4.55 -1.60 7.84
N ARG A 38 4.31 -0.97 8.97
CA ARG A 38 3.01 -0.94 9.62
C ARG A 38 2.59 0.51 9.80
N TYR A 39 1.34 0.80 9.50
CA TYR A 39 0.77 2.14 9.65
C TYR A 39 -0.36 2.07 10.65
N VAL A 40 -0.26 2.86 11.71
CA VAL A 40 -1.17 2.78 12.86
C VAL A 40 -1.89 4.10 13.03
N GLY A 41 -3.20 4.03 13.19
CA GLY A 41 -4.02 5.22 13.41
C GLY A 41 -5.32 4.89 14.12
N LEU A 42 -6.19 5.88 14.23
CA LEU A 42 -7.46 5.71 14.92
C LEU A 42 -8.38 4.70 14.24
N LEU A 43 -8.26 4.57 12.92
CA LEU A 43 -9.09 3.62 12.17
C LEU A 43 -8.61 2.19 12.31
N GLY A 44 -7.39 1.99 12.74
CA GLY A 44 -6.82 0.66 12.87
C GLY A 44 -5.40 0.59 12.36
N THR A 45 -5.01 -0.57 11.84
CA THR A 45 -3.64 -0.83 11.42
C THR A 45 -3.62 -1.35 9.98
N VAL A 46 -2.66 -0.87 9.20
CA VAL A 46 -2.37 -1.38 7.85
C VAL A 46 -0.97 -1.97 7.86
N ASP A 47 -0.86 -3.24 7.50
CA ASP A 47 0.43 -3.89 7.32
C ASP A 47 0.74 -3.95 5.82
N LEU A 48 1.90 -3.44 5.45
CA LEU A 48 2.36 -3.44 4.06
C LEU A 48 3.59 -4.33 3.95
N ASN A 49 3.57 -5.26 3.02
CA ASN A 49 4.72 -6.09 2.73
C ASN A 49 4.98 -6.05 1.24
N VAL A 50 6.26 -5.87 0.85
CA VAL A 50 6.64 -5.83 -0.55
C VAL A 50 7.65 -6.94 -0.79
N GLU A 51 7.31 -7.85 -1.70
CA GLU A 51 8.16 -8.98 -2.04
C GLU A 51 8.58 -8.90 -3.50
N ILE A 52 9.84 -9.18 -3.78
CA ILE A 52 10.33 -9.25 -5.16
C ILE A 52 9.88 -10.58 -5.74
N GLU A 53 9.13 -10.50 -6.83
CA GLU A 53 8.60 -11.68 -7.53
C GLU A 53 9.15 -11.71 -8.95
N GLY A 54 10.12 -12.52 -9.22
CA GLY A 54 10.70 -12.64 -10.55
C GLY A 54 11.16 -11.30 -11.13
N GLY A 55 12.23 -11.24 -11.73
CA GLY A 55 12.95 -10.14 -12.37
C GLY A 55 12.45 -8.69 -12.26
N HIS A 56 11.24 -8.39 -12.68
CA HIS A 56 10.79 -7.01 -12.84
C HIS A 56 9.59 -6.61 -12.01
N TYR A 57 9.07 -7.53 -11.22
CA TYR A 57 7.83 -7.27 -10.48
C TYR A 57 8.06 -7.35 -9.00
N VAL A 58 7.31 -6.53 -8.28
CA VAL A 58 7.16 -6.70 -6.84
C VAL A 58 5.70 -6.99 -6.55
N ARG A 59 5.46 -7.81 -5.54
CA ARG A 59 4.12 -8.06 -5.03
C ARG A 59 3.92 -7.20 -3.79
N VAL A 60 2.92 -6.35 -3.83
CA VAL A 60 2.55 -5.51 -2.71
C VAL A 60 1.34 -6.15 -2.03
N THR A 61 1.49 -6.45 -0.77
CA THR A 61 0.41 -7.03 0.04
C THR A 61 0.02 -6.03 1.12
N LEU A 62 -1.27 -5.70 1.18
CA LEU A 62 -1.81 -4.86 2.23
C LEU A 62 -2.78 -5.68 3.06
N ALA A 63 -2.61 -5.67 4.37
CA ALA A 63 -3.52 -6.31 5.30
C ALA A 63 -4.02 -5.27 6.28
N THR A 64 -5.33 -5.20 6.47
CA THR A 64 -5.94 -4.21 7.34
C THR A 64 -6.59 -4.85 8.55
N ARG A 65 -6.56 -4.11 9.67
CA ARG A 65 -7.26 -4.48 10.90
C ARG A 65 -8.00 -3.25 11.39
N ASP A 66 -9.29 -3.22 11.11
CA ASP A 66 -10.14 -2.10 11.51
C ASP A 66 -10.47 -2.17 12.98
N THR A 67 -10.64 -1.01 13.59
CA THR A 67 -11.12 -0.94 14.98
C THR A 67 -12.62 -1.04 15.06
N SER A 68 -13.35 -0.60 14.03
CA SER A 68 -14.81 -0.60 14.09
C SER A 68 -15.52 -0.79 12.76
N ARG A 69 -15.01 -0.26 11.66
CA ARG A 69 -15.69 -0.28 10.37
C ARG A 69 -14.70 -0.44 9.24
N SER A 70 -15.23 -0.63 8.04
CA SER A 70 -14.44 -0.87 6.84
C SER A 70 -13.81 0.38 6.22
N GLU A 71 -13.83 1.52 6.93
CA GLU A 71 -13.22 2.75 6.40
C GLU A 71 -11.75 2.57 6.08
N LEU A 72 -11.04 1.82 6.91
CA LEU A 72 -9.61 1.57 6.67
C LEU A 72 -9.40 0.74 5.41
N ASP A 73 -10.30 -0.18 5.11
CA ASP A 73 -10.23 -0.95 3.87
C ASP A 73 -10.34 -0.04 2.66
N ASP A 74 -11.24 0.93 2.70
CA ASP A 74 -11.38 1.89 1.60
C ASP A 74 -10.14 2.74 1.43
N VAL A 75 -9.53 3.17 2.53
CA VAL A 75 -8.28 3.92 2.50
C VAL A 75 -7.17 3.09 1.86
N ALA A 76 -7.04 1.82 2.27
CA ALA A 76 -6.02 0.94 1.74
C ALA A 76 -6.22 0.67 0.25
N LYS A 77 -7.45 0.40 -0.17
CA LYS A 77 -7.75 0.19 -1.58
C LYS A 77 -7.40 1.42 -2.42
N ARG A 78 -7.70 2.58 -1.90
CA ARG A 78 -7.39 3.84 -2.59
C ARG A 78 -5.90 4.03 -2.78
N PHE A 79 -5.10 3.58 -1.83
CA PHE A 79 -3.66 3.62 -2.00
C PHE A 79 -3.22 2.86 -3.24
N LEU A 80 -3.74 1.66 -3.43
CA LEU A 80 -3.36 0.85 -4.59
C LEU A 80 -3.74 1.54 -5.89
N THR A 81 -4.91 2.16 -5.94
CA THR A 81 -5.35 2.90 -7.12
C THR A 81 -4.44 4.11 -7.39
N GLU A 82 -4.13 4.88 -6.35
CA GLU A 82 -3.27 6.05 -6.51
C GLU A 82 -1.85 5.67 -6.87
N PHE A 83 -1.34 4.60 -6.28
CA PHE A 83 0.00 4.14 -6.61
C PHE A 83 0.10 3.72 -8.06
N HIS A 84 -0.92 3.03 -8.57
CA HIS A 84 -0.96 2.64 -9.97
C HIS A 84 -0.90 3.88 -10.88
N ALA A 85 -1.65 4.92 -10.55
CA ALA A 85 -1.66 6.14 -11.32
C ALA A 85 -0.30 6.86 -11.30
N ILE A 86 0.41 6.81 -10.18
CA ILE A 86 1.74 7.39 -10.06
C ILE A 86 2.74 6.58 -10.87
N GLU A 87 2.65 5.26 -10.80
CA GLU A 87 3.57 4.35 -11.48
C GLU A 87 3.41 4.39 -12.98
N GLU A 88 2.17 4.49 -13.45
CA GLU A 88 1.84 4.48 -14.87
C GLU A 88 0.88 5.61 -15.20
N PRO A 89 1.36 6.86 -15.17
CA PRO A 89 0.46 8.00 -15.32
C PRO A 89 -0.23 8.06 -16.68
N GLY A 90 0.35 7.43 -17.70
CA GLY A 90 -0.25 7.41 -19.03
C GLY A 90 -1.41 6.42 -19.16
N HIS A 91 -1.60 5.55 -18.20
CA HIS A 91 -2.58 4.49 -18.27
C HIS A 91 -3.91 4.81 -17.63
N ALA A 92 -4.04 5.87 -16.92
CA ALA A 92 -5.22 6.15 -16.12
C ALA A 92 -5.69 4.86 -15.42
N ALA A 93 -6.13 4.94 -14.22
CA ALA A 93 -6.58 3.75 -13.48
C ALA A 93 -7.85 3.20 -14.11
N ARG A 94 -7.75 2.12 -14.82
CA ARG A 94 -8.90 1.52 -15.49
C ARG A 94 -9.56 0.43 -14.68
N GLY A 95 -9.18 0.27 -13.46
CA GLY A 95 -9.70 -0.83 -12.65
C GLY A 95 -9.24 -2.17 -13.14
N ALA A 96 -8.15 -2.24 -13.83
CA ALA A 96 -7.65 -3.46 -14.44
C ALA A 96 -6.56 -4.12 -13.59
N TYR A 97 -6.75 -4.13 -12.33
CA TYR A 97 -5.87 -4.84 -11.42
C TYR A 97 -6.67 -5.67 -10.45
#